data_c944e798de5ae0d01dd6cb83de07181c
#
_entry.id   c944e798de5ae0d01dd6cb83de07181c
#
_cell.length_a   1.000
_cell.length_b   1.000
_cell.length_c   1.000
_cell.angle_alpha   90.00
_cell.angle_beta   90.00
_cell.angle_gamma   90.00
#
_symmetry.space_group_name_H-M   'P 1'
#
loop_
_entity.id
_entity.type
_entity.pdbx_description
1 polymer ?
#
loop_
_entity_poly.entity_id
_entity_poly.type
_entity_poly.pdbx_seq_one_letter_code
_entity_poly.pdbx_strand_id
1 'polypeptide(L)'
;IPLIVIPARGGSKGLPKKNIKLLNKKPLIHYTIEAARKIFEDRFIFVSTDSNEIKSVCEQTGLKVPFLRPDYLSTDISSTEDVIHHALKYFILEYKIEPDCIILLQPTSPFRNTKHISEALKLFNKNLDMVVSVKKTKSNPYYVLYEENKIGFLTKSKTGDFSRRQDCPRVWELNGAIYIINTKALKEKKIRNFKKLVK
;
A
#
# COMPACT_ATOMS: atom_id res chain seq x y z
N ILE A 1 12.67 -1.80 14.05
CA ILE A 1 12.00 -0.49 13.95
C ILE A 1 11.31 -0.42 12.58
N PRO A 2 10.01 -0.17 12.47
CA PRO A 2 9.33 0.00 11.19
C PRO A 2 9.40 1.46 10.72
N LEU A 3 9.31 1.67 9.38
CA LEU A 3 8.96 2.94 8.76
C LEU A 3 7.54 2.84 8.22
N ILE A 4 6.65 3.73 8.64
CA ILE A 4 5.28 3.78 8.15
C ILE A 4 5.18 4.84 7.04
N VAL A 5 4.72 4.43 5.86
CA VAL A 5 4.55 5.32 4.69
C VAL A 5 3.08 5.42 4.32
N ILE A 6 2.57 6.63 4.29
CA ILE A 6 1.19 6.96 3.88
C ILE A 6 1.28 7.78 2.59
N PRO A 7 1.13 7.17 1.40
CA PRO A 7 1.25 7.89 0.14
C PRO A 7 -0.05 8.65 -0.17
N ALA A 8 0.05 9.97 -0.37
CA ALA A 8 -1.10 10.84 -0.59
C ALA A 8 -0.78 11.94 -1.62
N ARG A 9 -0.78 11.58 -2.92
CA ARG A 9 -0.56 12.57 -3.98
C ARG A 9 -1.76 13.50 -4.16
N GLY A 10 -1.51 14.76 -4.60
CA GLY A 10 -2.53 15.76 -4.88
C GLY A 10 -3.35 15.45 -6.14
N GLY A 11 -2.69 14.97 -7.20
CA GLY A 11 -3.27 14.70 -8.51
C GLY A 11 -4.05 13.37 -8.60
N SER A 12 -5.22 13.27 -7.96
CA SER A 12 -6.08 12.08 -8.05
C SER A 12 -7.01 12.17 -9.26
N LYS A 13 -6.83 11.33 -10.30
CA LYS A 13 -7.65 11.34 -11.53
C LYS A 13 -9.10 10.89 -11.33
N GLY A 14 -9.33 9.77 -10.64
CA GLY A 14 -10.66 9.18 -10.51
C GLY A 14 -11.59 9.94 -9.55
N LEU A 15 -11.04 10.60 -8.54
CA LEU A 15 -11.77 11.44 -7.60
C LEU A 15 -10.85 12.58 -7.16
N PRO A 16 -11.09 13.83 -7.62
CA PRO A 16 -10.28 14.98 -7.24
C PRO A 16 -10.18 15.13 -5.73
N LYS A 17 -8.98 15.48 -5.25
CA LYS A 17 -8.68 15.67 -3.82
C LYS A 17 -9.07 14.48 -2.91
N LYS A 18 -9.11 13.27 -3.44
CA LYS A 18 -9.59 12.06 -2.76
C LYS A 18 -9.04 11.90 -1.34
N ASN A 19 -7.75 12.13 -1.13
CA ASN A 19 -7.08 11.89 0.15
C ASN A 19 -7.56 12.80 1.28
N ILE A 20 -8.07 13.99 0.96
CA ILE A 20 -8.58 14.97 1.92
C ILE A 20 -10.09 15.16 1.83
N LYS A 21 -10.76 14.42 0.95
CA LYS A 21 -12.23 14.45 0.88
C LYS A 21 -12.83 13.93 2.18
N LEU A 22 -13.92 14.56 2.60
CA LEU A 22 -14.59 14.20 3.85
C LEU A 22 -15.35 12.89 3.71
N LEU A 23 -15.09 11.99 4.62
CA LEU A 23 -15.89 10.80 4.91
C LEU A 23 -16.43 10.95 6.33
N ASN A 24 -17.74 11.03 6.50
CA ASN A 24 -18.36 11.29 7.79
C ASN A 24 -17.73 12.50 8.53
N LYS A 25 -17.66 13.67 7.86
CA LYS A 25 -17.11 14.95 8.35
C LYS A 25 -15.61 14.94 8.69
N LYS A 26 -14.87 13.88 8.40
CA LYS A 26 -13.43 13.73 8.66
C LYS A 26 -12.67 13.51 7.35
N PRO A 27 -11.52 14.20 7.10
CA PRO A 27 -10.68 13.94 5.94
C PRO A 27 -10.26 12.48 5.86
N LEU A 28 -10.31 11.90 4.65
CA LEU A 28 -10.06 10.48 4.43
C LEU A 28 -8.70 10.03 5.01
N ILE A 29 -7.66 10.84 4.81
CA ILE A 29 -6.30 10.54 5.28
C ILE A 29 -6.20 10.46 6.80
N HIS A 30 -7.03 11.19 7.56
CA HIS A 30 -7.01 11.19 9.02
C HIS A 30 -7.31 9.81 9.60
N TYR A 31 -8.19 9.02 8.97
CA TYR A 31 -8.47 7.63 9.39
C TYR A 31 -7.20 6.77 9.39
N THR A 32 -6.35 6.98 8.39
CA THR A 32 -5.09 6.22 8.27
C THR A 32 -4.05 6.70 9.27
N ILE A 33 -3.89 8.00 9.44
CA ILE A 33 -2.98 8.61 10.42
C ILE A 33 -3.34 8.14 11.83
N GLU A 34 -4.61 8.27 12.22
CA GLU A 34 -5.09 7.87 13.56
C GLU A 34 -4.89 6.36 13.82
N ALA A 35 -5.15 5.51 12.82
CA ALA A 35 -4.93 4.07 12.97
C ALA A 35 -3.44 3.74 13.15
N ALA A 36 -2.54 4.44 12.47
CA ALA A 36 -1.10 4.27 12.61
C ALA A 36 -0.60 4.78 13.97
N ARG A 37 -1.00 5.97 14.40
CA ARG A 37 -0.58 6.60 15.67
C ARG A 37 -0.98 5.82 16.92
N LYS A 38 -1.96 4.92 16.83
CA LYS A 38 -2.32 4.03 17.95
C LYS A 38 -1.30 2.91 18.19
N ILE A 39 -0.38 2.68 17.26
CA ILE A 39 0.61 1.59 17.33
C ILE A 39 2.03 2.14 17.27
N PHE A 40 2.25 3.21 16.51
CA PHE A 40 3.58 3.72 16.19
C PHE A 40 3.74 5.16 16.69
N GLU A 41 4.96 5.51 17.06
CA GLU A 41 5.34 6.88 17.36
C GLU A 41 5.34 7.74 16.09
N ASP A 42 4.95 9.00 16.22
CA ASP A 42 4.82 9.95 15.11
C ASP A 42 6.10 10.07 14.26
N ARG A 43 7.28 9.98 14.89
CA ARG A 43 8.59 10.05 14.19
C ARG A 43 8.81 8.94 13.16
N PHE A 44 8.05 7.85 13.23
CA PHE A 44 8.11 6.75 12.26
C PHE A 44 7.02 6.81 11.20
N ILE A 45 6.10 7.79 11.28
CA ILE A 45 4.96 7.92 10.38
C ILE A 45 5.22 9.04 9.37
N PHE A 46 5.45 8.67 8.11
CA PHE A 46 5.72 9.59 7.02
C PHE A 46 4.54 9.66 6.06
N VAL A 47 3.89 10.82 6.00
CA VAL A 47 2.98 11.12 4.89
C VAL A 47 3.81 11.62 3.72
N SER A 48 3.79 10.87 2.61
CA SER A 48 4.47 11.26 1.38
C SER A 48 3.47 11.94 0.44
N THR A 49 3.53 13.27 0.35
CA THR A 49 2.67 14.09 -0.50
C THR A 49 3.47 15.16 -1.24
N ASP A 50 2.99 15.53 -2.43
CA ASP A 50 3.44 16.66 -3.26
C ASP A 50 2.60 17.92 -3.04
N SER A 51 1.52 17.83 -2.26
CA SER A 51 0.53 18.88 -2.08
C SER A 51 0.64 19.55 -0.72
N ASN A 52 0.85 20.88 -0.69
CA ASN A 52 0.80 21.67 0.54
C ASN A 52 -0.58 21.62 1.22
N GLU A 53 -1.66 21.53 0.44
CA GLU A 53 -3.02 21.37 1.00
C GLU A 53 -3.15 20.07 1.77
N ILE A 54 -2.68 18.93 1.20
CA ILE A 54 -2.69 17.65 1.91
C ILE A 54 -1.78 17.67 3.13
N LYS A 55 -0.60 18.29 3.02
CA LYS A 55 0.32 18.49 4.14
C LYS A 55 -0.38 19.21 5.29
N SER A 56 -0.98 20.38 5.02
CA SER A 56 -1.72 21.16 6.04
C SER A 56 -2.84 20.36 6.70
N VAL A 57 -3.62 19.60 5.91
CA VAL A 57 -4.68 18.74 6.46
C VAL A 57 -4.10 17.65 7.36
N CYS A 58 -2.98 17.03 7.00
CA CYS A 58 -2.33 16.04 7.85
C CYS A 58 -1.84 16.65 9.16
N GLU A 59 -1.24 17.84 9.10
CA GLU A 59 -0.68 18.54 10.26
C GLU A 59 -1.76 19.03 11.24
N GLN A 60 -3.02 19.17 10.82
CA GLN A 60 -4.16 19.38 11.71
C GLN A 60 -4.37 18.25 12.73
N THR A 61 -3.86 17.04 12.45
CA THR A 61 -3.87 15.93 13.41
C THR A 61 -2.75 16.03 14.46
N GLY A 62 -1.85 17.00 14.36
CA GLY A 62 -0.62 17.12 15.13
C GLY A 62 0.56 16.31 14.58
N LEU A 63 0.37 15.53 13.51
CA LEU A 63 1.45 14.78 12.86
C LEU A 63 2.28 15.71 11.97
N LYS A 64 3.58 15.83 12.22
CA LYS A 64 4.50 16.59 11.36
C LYS A 64 4.71 15.86 10.03
N VAL A 65 4.58 16.58 8.90
CA VAL A 65 4.94 16.07 7.56
C VAL A 65 6.33 16.61 7.20
N PRO A 66 7.39 15.78 7.28
CA PRO A 66 8.77 16.27 7.30
C PRO A 66 9.29 16.75 5.94
N PHE A 67 8.66 16.36 4.85
CA PHE A 67 9.06 16.72 3.49
C PHE A 67 7.88 16.81 2.53
N LEU A 68 8.06 17.51 1.42
CA LEU A 68 7.21 17.37 0.24
C LEU A 68 7.87 16.41 -0.74
N ARG A 69 7.06 15.53 -1.32
CA ARG A 69 7.51 14.62 -2.35
C ARG A 69 7.85 15.41 -3.63
N PRO A 70 9.01 15.18 -4.25
CA PRO A 70 9.37 15.82 -5.50
C PRO A 70 8.37 15.53 -6.63
N ASP A 71 8.15 16.49 -7.52
CA ASP A 71 7.16 16.41 -8.61
C ASP A 71 7.38 15.20 -9.51
N TYR A 72 8.62 14.84 -9.82
CA TYR A 72 8.94 13.67 -10.65
C TYR A 72 8.47 12.33 -10.05
N LEU A 73 8.23 12.27 -8.72
CA LEU A 73 7.64 11.12 -8.01
C LEU A 73 6.12 11.23 -7.83
N SER A 74 5.50 12.26 -8.38
CA SER A 74 4.07 12.56 -8.21
C SER A 74 3.27 12.42 -9.50
N THR A 75 3.93 11.99 -10.57
CA THR A 75 3.33 11.74 -11.88
C THR A 75 2.47 10.45 -11.87
N ASP A 76 1.67 10.27 -12.92
CA ASP A 76 0.84 9.06 -13.08
C ASP A 76 1.64 7.79 -13.33
N ILE A 77 2.86 7.93 -13.85
CA ILE A 77 3.79 6.81 -14.12
C ILE A 77 4.70 6.50 -12.92
N SER A 78 4.73 7.37 -11.91
CA SER A 78 5.54 7.14 -10.71
C SER A 78 5.03 5.93 -9.93
N SER A 79 5.90 4.97 -9.71
CA SER A 79 5.53 3.75 -8.98
C SER A 79 5.42 3.99 -7.48
N THR A 80 4.59 3.18 -6.81
CA THR A 80 4.56 3.16 -5.34
C THR A 80 5.93 2.78 -4.75
N GLU A 81 6.70 1.95 -5.44
CA GLU A 81 8.05 1.53 -5.05
C GLU A 81 9.00 2.73 -4.98
N ASP A 82 8.96 3.66 -5.97
CA ASP A 82 9.78 4.87 -5.96
C ASP A 82 9.44 5.79 -4.78
N VAL A 83 8.14 5.90 -4.46
CA VAL A 83 7.66 6.66 -3.28
C VAL A 83 8.19 6.06 -1.98
N ILE A 84 8.21 4.75 -1.88
CA ILE A 84 8.75 4.03 -0.71
C ILE A 84 10.26 4.24 -0.60
N HIS A 85 11.01 4.12 -1.70
CA HIS A 85 12.45 4.38 -1.71
C HIS A 85 12.80 5.81 -1.30
N HIS A 86 12.03 6.80 -1.77
CA HIS A 86 12.22 8.19 -1.36
C HIS A 86 12.03 8.38 0.15
N ALA A 87 10.94 7.85 0.71
CA ALA A 87 10.68 7.92 2.14
C ALA A 87 11.74 7.18 2.96
N LEU A 88 12.17 6.00 2.50
CA LEU A 88 13.23 5.21 3.15
C LEU A 88 14.58 5.96 3.16
N LYS A 89 14.95 6.57 2.03
CA LYS A 89 16.17 7.37 1.93
C LYS A 89 16.16 8.54 2.93
N TYR A 90 15.03 9.27 2.98
CA TYR A 90 14.87 10.38 3.93
C TYR A 90 14.99 9.87 5.38
N PHE A 91 14.30 8.78 5.72
CA PHE A 91 14.32 8.19 7.06
C PHE A 91 15.77 7.83 7.50
N ILE A 92 16.52 7.14 6.63
CA ILE A 92 17.90 6.75 6.93
C ILE A 92 18.80 7.97 7.11
N LEU A 93 18.63 9.02 6.28
CA LEU A 93 19.41 10.24 6.39
C LEU A 93 19.13 11.01 7.68
N GLU A 94 17.86 11.07 8.09
CA GLU A 94 17.43 11.82 9.29
C GLU A 94 17.81 11.08 10.58
N TYR A 95 17.49 9.79 10.67
CA TYR A 95 17.63 9.05 11.93
C TYR A 95 18.92 8.21 12.01
N LYS A 96 19.70 8.08 10.92
CA LYS A 96 20.91 7.23 10.85
C LYS A 96 20.64 5.77 11.23
N ILE A 97 19.41 5.31 11.05
CA ILE A 97 18.92 3.96 11.37
C ILE A 97 18.26 3.38 10.12
N GLU A 98 18.48 2.10 9.86
CA GLU A 98 17.77 1.38 8.84
C GLU A 98 16.55 0.67 9.44
N PRO A 99 15.32 0.87 8.93
CA PRO A 99 14.15 0.18 9.44
C PRO A 99 14.16 -1.29 9.02
N ASP A 100 13.66 -2.19 9.87
CA ASP A 100 13.53 -3.62 9.54
C ASP A 100 12.49 -3.86 8.43
N CYS A 101 11.44 -3.06 8.42
CA CYS A 101 10.38 -3.12 7.42
C CYS A 101 9.75 -1.76 7.15
N ILE A 102 9.14 -1.65 5.99
CA ILE A 102 8.30 -0.53 5.60
C ILE A 102 6.84 -0.96 5.63
N ILE A 103 6.00 -0.22 6.33
CA ILE A 103 4.55 -0.45 6.41
C ILE A 103 3.85 0.59 5.54
N LEU A 104 3.39 0.17 4.36
CA LEU A 104 2.64 1.03 3.46
C LEU A 104 1.16 0.96 3.80
N LEU A 105 0.55 2.10 4.12
CA LEU A 105 -0.85 2.24 4.49
C LEU A 105 -1.55 3.22 3.53
N GLN A 106 -2.34 2.71 2.59
CA GLN A 106 -3.03 3.58 1.65
C GLN A 106 -4.21 4.31 2.32
N PRO A 107 -4.38 5.64 2.11
CA PRO A 107 -5.51 6.42 2.64
C PRO A 107 -6.88 5.92 2.18
N THR A 108 -6.94 5.27 1.02
CA THR A 108 -8.17 4.77 0.39
C THR A 108 -8.79 3.55 1.07
N SER A 109 -8.26 3.15 2.22
CA SER A 109 -8.79 2.06 3.03
C SER A 109 -9.18 2.55 4.43
N PRO A 110 -10.21 3.42 4.57
CA PRO A 110 -10.58 4.05 5.84
C PRO A 110 -11.10 3.07 6.89
N PHE A 111 -11.60 1.91 6.48
CA PHE A 111 -12.08 0.87 7.39
C PHE A 111 -10.97 -0.04 7.95
N ARG A 112 -9.71 0.16 7.51
CA ARG A 112 -8.56 -0.47 8.15
C ARG A 112 -8.37 0.16 9.52
N ASN A 113 -8.36 -0.67 10.55
CA ASN A 113 -8.15 -0.25 11.93
C ASN A 113 -6.83 -0.79 12.49
N THR A 114 -6.55 -0.44 13.74
CA THR A 114 -5.37 -0.85 14.50
C THR A 114 -5.21 -2.37 14.59
N LYS A 115 -6.32 -3.12 14.80
CA LYS A 115 -6.30 -4.58 14.89
C LYS A 115 -5.75 -5.22 13.62
N HIS A 116 -6.21 -4.76 12.44
CA HIS A 116 -5.74 -5.28 11.15
C HIS A 116 -4.24 -5.05 10.95
N ILE A 117 -3.72 -3.89 11.36
CA ILE A 117 -2.28 -3.59 11.26
C ILE A 117 -1.49 -4.49 12.22
N SER A 118 -1.96 -4.65 13.46
CA SER A 118 -1.30 -5.49 14.48
C SER A 118 -1.29 -6.97 14.09
N GLU A 119 -2.38 -7.47 13.51
CA GLU A 119 -2.46 -8.85 13.02
C GLU A 119 -1.48 -9.09 11.87
N ALA A 120 -1.38 -8.17 10.91
CA ALA A 120 -0.41 -8.25 9.84
C ALA A 120 1.04 -8.21 10.35
N LEU A 121 1.33 -7.38 11.36
CA LEU A 121 2.65 -7.31 11.99
C LEU A 121 3.07 -8.62 12.66
N LYS A 122 2.16 -9.33 13.28
CA LYS A 122 2.45 -10.64 13.91
C LYS A 122 2.88 -11.70 12.91
N LEU A 123 2.46 -11.57 11.65
CA LEU A 123 2.85 -12.49 10.57
C LEU A 123 4.23 -12.15 9.99
N PHE A 124 4.70 -10.91 10.18
CA PHE A 124 5.96 -10.47 9.59
C PHE A 124 7.16 -11.11 10.30
N ASN A 125 8.07 -11.65 9.51
CA ASN A 125 9.40 -12.08 9.96
C ASN A 125 10.44 -11.80 8.85
N LYS A 126 11.73 -11.81 9.21
CA LYS A 126 12.85 -11.43 8.32
C LYS A 126 13.08 -12.40 7.14
N ASN A 127 12.45 -13.57 7.12
CA ASN A 127 12.53 -14.53 6.03
C ASN A 127 11.50 -14.30 4.92
N LEU A 128 10.53 -13.42 5.17
CA LEU A 128 9.50 -13.04 4.19
C LEU A 128 9.96 -11.84 3.37
N ASP A 129 9.49 -11.77 2.13
CA ASP A 129 9.63 -10.57 1.32
C ASP A 129 8.58 -9.53 1.71
N MET A 130 7.34 -9.98 1.97
CA MET A 130 6.23 -9.08 2.28
C MET A 130 5.07 -9.82 2.97
N VAL A 131 4.39 -9.12 3.88
CA VAL A 131 3.04 -9.46 4.33
C VAL A 131 2.07 -8.48 3.69
N VAL A 132 0.97 -8.97 3.13
CA VAL A 132 0.02 -8.13 2.39
C VAL A 132 -1.43 -8.47 2.71
N SER A 133 -2.24 -7.44 2.91
CA SER A 133 -3.67 -7.64 3.10
C SER A 133 -4.37 -7.93 1.78
N VAL A 134 -5.26 -8.92 1.80
CA VAL A 134 -5.97 -9.43 0.62
C VAL A 134 -7.47 -9.55 0.88
N LYS A 135 -8.22 -9.69 -0.19
CA LYS A 135 -9.61 -10.18 -0.16
C LYS A 135 -9.75 -11.40 -1.06
N LYS A 136 -10.67 -12.29 -0.73
CA LYS A 136 -11.03 -13.39 -1.61
C LYS A 136 -11.72 -12.80 -2.85
N THR A 137 -11.17 -13.04 -4.04
CA THR A 137 -11.82 -12.57 -5.27
C THR A 137 -12.96 -13.48 -5.69
N LYS A 138 -14.00 -12.85 -6.28
CA LYS A 138 -15.07 -13.57 -6.99
C LYS A 138 -14.69 -13.85 -8.44
N SER A 139 -13.74 -13.06 -8.99
CA SER A 139 -13.26 -13.17 -10.37
C SER A 139 -12.07 -14.14 -10.43
N ASN A 140 -12.39 -15.44 -10.53
CA ASN A 140 -11.38 -16.49 -10.55
C ASN A 140 -10.83 -16.68 -11.98
N PRO A 141 -9.51 -16.58 -12.22
CA PRO A 141 -8.90 -16.66 -13.53
C PRO A 141 -9.02 -18.05 -14.19
N TYR A 142 -9.27 -19.09 -13.39
CA TYR A 142 -9.53 -20.43 -13.92
C TYR A 142 -10.96 -20.63 -14.41
N TYR A 143 -11.88 -19.71 -14.08
CA TYR A 143 -13.30 -19.92 -14.31
C TYR A 143 -13.99 -18.81 -15.09
N VAL A 144 -13.85 -17.54 -14.69
CA VAL A 144 -14.62 -16.39 -15.23
C VAL A 144 -13.78 -15.33 -15.92
N LEU A 145 -12.45 -15.36 -15.84
CA LEU A 145 -11.61 -14.38 -16.50
C LEU A 145 -11.04 -14.94 -17.80
N TYR A 146 -11.15 -14.13 -18.85
CA TYR A 146 -10.67 -14.44 -20.20
C TYR A 146 -9.75 -13.31 -20.66
N GLU A 147 -8.79 -13.64 -21.49
CA GLU A 147 -7.90 -12.72 -22.19
C GLU A 147 -8.23 -12.75 -23.68
N GLU A 148 -8.24 -11.58 -24.34
CA GLU A 148 -8.39 -11.51 -25.79
C GLU A 148 -7.04 -11.82 -26.46
N ASN A 149 -7.05 -12.76 -27.38
CA ASN A 149 -5.88 -13.11 -28.17
C ASN A 149 -5.72 -12.16 -29.38
N LYS A 150 -4.60 -12.27 -30.10
CA LYS A 150 -4.25 -11.37 -31.21
C LYS A 150 -5.24 -11.35 -32.38
N ILE A 151 -6.14 -12.33 -32.46
CA ILE A 151 -7.15 -12.47 -33.53
C ILE A 151 -8.57 -12.20 -33.01
N GLY A 152 -8.72 -11.64 -31.79
CA GLY A 152 -9.97 -11.18 -31.25
C GLY A 152 -10.82 -12.24 -30.54
N PHE A 153 -10.30 -13.46 -30.32
CA PHE A 153 -11.03 -14.48 -29.56
C PHE A 153 -10.66 -14.46 -28.07
N LEU A 154 -11.66 -14.80 -27.23
CA LEU A 154 -11.47 -14.93 -25.80
C LEU A 154 -10.94 -16.32 -25.44
N THR A 155 -9.85 -16.36 -24.67
CA THR A 155 -9.24 -17.55 -24.09
C THR A 155 -9.18 -17.43 -22.58
N LYS A 156 -9.31 -18.53 -21.83
CA LYS A 156 -9.21 -18.47 -20.35
C LYS A 156 -7.85 -17.93 -19.92
N SER A 157 -7.84 -16.98 -18.95
CA SER A 157 -6.60 -16.40 -18.42
C SER A 157 -5.68 -17.41 -17.74
N LYS A 158 -6.26 -18.47 -17.17
CA LYS A 158 -5.50 -19.63 -16.66
C LYS A 158 -6.14 -20.93 -17.09
N THR A 159 -5.29 -21.86 -17.50
CA THR A 159 -5.70 -23.22 -17.87
C THR A 159 -6.03 -24.04 -16.62
N GLY A 160 -7.03 -24.90 -16.73
CA GLY A 160 -7.47 -25.83 -15.69
C GLY A 160 -8.79 -26.47 -16.07
N ASP A 161 -8.97 -27.72 -15.70
CA ASP A 161 -10.20 -28.48 -15.96
C ASP A 161 -11.12 -28.41 -14.73
N PHE A 162 -11.86 -27.29 -14.64
CA PHE A 162 -12.81 -27.05 -13.55
C PHE A 162 -14.19 -26.79 -14.13
N SER A 163 -15.14 -27.67 -13.82
CA SER A 163 -16.55 -27.53 -14.21
C SER A 163 -17.34 -26.65 -13.26
N ARG A 164 -16.93 -26.54 -11.98
CA ARG A 164 -17.61 -25.75 -10.97
C ARG A 164 -16.66 -24.76 -10.31
N ARG A 165 -17.15 -23.59 -9.96
CA ARG A 165 -16.39 -22.49 -9.33
C ARG A 165 -15.75 -22.90 -7.99
N GLN A 166 -16.43 -23.72 -7.18
CA GLN A 166 -15.91 -24.17 -5.88
C GLN A 166 -14.73 -25.12 -5.98
N ASP A 167 -14.54 -25.76 -7.12
CA ASP A 167 -13.45 -26.72 -7.36
C ASP A 167 -12.15 -26.00 -7.80
N CYS A 168 -12.29 -24.73 -8.22
CA CYS A 168 -11.13 -23.94 -8.62
C CYS A 168 -10.21 -23.60 -7.44
N PRO A 169 -8.90 -23.48 -7.66
CA PRO A 169 -7.97 -22.97 -6.65
C PRO A 169 -8.43 -21.62 -6.07
N ARG A 170 -8.20 -21.42 -4.77
CA ARG A 170 -8.49 -20.12 -4.14
C ARG A 170 -7.56 -19.05 -4.68
N VAL A 171 -8.13 -17.93 -5.12
CA VAL A 171 -7.40 -16.78 -5.63
C VAL A 171 -7.66 -15.57 -4.74
N TRP A 172 -6.60 -14.82 -4.48
CA TRP A 172 -6.61 -13.67 -3.60
C TRP A 172 -6.30 -12.41 -4.39
N GLU A 173 -7.04 -11.35 -4.09
CA GLU A 173 -6.86 -10.03 -4.70
C GLU A 173 -6.26 -9.09 -3.66
N LEU A 174 -5.18 -8.39 -4.01
CA LEU A 174 -4.59 -7.37 -3.17
C LEU A 174 -5.61 -6.24 -2.98
N ASN A 175 -5.93 -5.89 -1.74
CA ASN A 175 -6.95 -4.88 -1.45
C ASN A 175 -6.37 -3.48 -1.20
N GLY A 176 -5.03 -3.35 -1.25
CA GLY A 176 -4.36 -2.06 -1.11
C GLY A 176 -4.29 -1.52 0.33
N ALA A 177 -4.80 -2.22 1.34
CA ALA A 177 -4.93 -1.64 2.67
C ALA A 177 -3.63 -1.65 3.49
N ILE A 178 -2.91 -2.78 3.49
CA ILE A 178 -1.69 -2.97 4.29
C ILE A 178 -0.66 -3.74 3.47
N TYR A 179 0.58 -3.21 3.40
CA TYR A 179 1.75 -3.93 2.92
C TYR A 179 2.86 -3.76 3.94
N ILE A 180 3.42 -4.85 4.45
CA ILE A 180 4.60 -4.85 5.32
C ILE A 180 5.74 -5.43 4.52
N ILE A 181 6.63 -4.58 4.06
CA ILE A 181 7.68 -4.87 3.10
C ILE A 181 8.99 -5.02 3.84
N ASN A 182 9.68 -6.13 3.64
CA ASN A 182 11.02 -6.34 4.20
C ASN A 182 12.02 -5.38 3.54
N THR A 183 12.69 -4.55 4.34
CA THR A 183 13.63 -3.55 3.82
C THR A 183 14.80 -4.19 3.08
N LYS A 184 15.34 -5.30 3.57
CA LYS A 184 16.42 -6.03 2.89
C LYS A 184 15.96 -6.55 1.53
N ALA A 185 14.79 -7.20 1.47
CA ALA A 185 14.23 -7.70 0.22
C ALA A 185 13.98 -6.57 -0.80
N LEU A 186 13.51 -5.40 -0.34
CA LEU A 186 13.28 -4.23 -1.18
C LEU A 186 14.57 -3.66 -1.78
N LYS A 187 15.70 -3.74 -1.08
CA LYS A 187 17.01 -3.33 -1.59
C LYS A 187 17.59 -4.31 -2.62
N GLU A 188 17.30 -5.59 -2.48
CA GLU A 188 17.84 -6.64 -3.34
C GLU A 188 17.05 -6.80 -4.65
N LYS A 189 15.74 -6.56 -4.63
CA LYS A 189 14.85 -6.83 -5.79
C LYS A 189 13.61 -5.94 -5.78
N LYS A 190 13.04 -5.72 -6.96
CA LYS A 190 11.78 -4.98 -7.12
C LYS A 190 10.61 -5.74 -6.48
N ILE A 191 9.62 -5.01 -5.96
CA ILE A 191 8.41 -5.58 -5.32
C ILE A 191 7.70 -6.59 -6.23
N ARG A 192 7.63 -6.33 -7.53
CA ARG A 192 7.04 -7.25 -8.52
C ARG A 192 7.73 -8.63 -8.60
N ASN A 193 8.96 -8.74 -8.11
CA ASN A 193 9.77 -9.96 -8.11
C ASN A 193 9.76 -10.68 -6.75
N PHE A 194 8.98 -10.19 -5.79
CA PHE A 194 8.83 -10.84 -4.49
C PHE A 194 8.14 -12.19 -4.63
N LYS A 195 8.64 -13.20 -3.91
CA LYS A 195 8.14 -14.59 -3.98
C LYS A 195 7.61 -15.08 -2.64
N LYS A 196 8.17 -14.59 -1.52
CA LYS A 196 7.81 -15.02 -0.16
C LYS A 196 6.77 -14.06 0.43
N LEU A 197 5.52 -14.15 -0.06
CA LEU A 197 4.41 -13.34 0.39
C LEU A 197 3.49 -14.12 1.31
N VAL A 198 3.05 -13.50 2.41
CA VAL A 198 2.03 -14.01 3.34
C VAL A 198 0.87 -13.02 3.42
N LYS A 199 -0.35 -13.54 3.65
CA LYS A 199 -1.59 -12.77 3.72
C LYS A 199 -2.22 -12.82 5.11
#